data_221383c51d07aed4b9cdc18e40ed524f
#
_entry.id   221383c51d07aed4b9cdc18e40ed524f
#
_cell.length_a   1.000
_cell.length_b   1.000
_cell.length_c   1.000
_cell.angle_alpha   90.00
_cell.angle_beta   90.00
_cell.angle_gamma   90.00
#
_symmetry.space_group_name_H-M   'P 1'
#
loop_
_entity.id
_entity.type
_entity.pdbx_description
1 polymer ?
#
loop_
_entity_poly.entity_id
_entity_poly.type
_entity_poly.pdbx_seq_one_letter_code
_entity_poly.pdbx_strand_id
1 'polypeptide(L)'
;MRLVQIYKCLCDETRLRLLNLLLQGPLCVCHMHAVLGEPQVKISKHLGYLKARGLVTAQREGNWMIYALPPERERPPELVANLACLLDCAAENAVFKHDRAKLAKQDLSCSPLAAGSSRKPKAKTCR
;
A
#
# COMPACT_ATOMS: atom_id res chain seq x y z
N MET A 1 -19.09 15.86 4.44
CA MET A 1 -19.17 15.57 2.99
C MET A 1 -18.07 14.59 2.62
N ARG A 2 -18.46 13.56 1.88
CA ARG A 2 -17.54 12.50 1.54
C ARG A 2 -16.31 12.97 0.77
N LEU A 3 -16.51 13.84 -0.19
CA LEU A 3 -15.41 14.34 -1.00
C LEU A 3 -14.34 15.03 -0.16
N VAL A 4 -14.77 15.84 0.78
CA VAL A 4 -13.83 16.53 1.67
C VAL A 4 -13.06 15.52 2.52
N GLN A 5 -13.76 14.50 3.00
CA GLN A 5 -13.10 13.47 3.82
C GLN A 5 -12.04 12.73 3.03
N ILE A 6 -12.32 12.47 1.76
CA ILE A 6 -11.35 11.80 0.91
C ILE A 6 -10.13 12.70 0.68
N TYR A 7 -10.36 13.96 0.36
CA TYR A 7 -9.25 14.89 0.16
C TYR A 7 -8.42 15.05 1.43
N LYS A 8 -9.06 15.13 2.58
CA LYS A 8 -8.33 15.20 3.84
C LYS A 8 -7.50 13.95 4.06
N CYS A 9 -8.04 12.81 3.72
CA CYS A 9 -7.33 11.55 3.87
C CYS A 9 -6.10 11.50 2.95
N LEU A 10 -6.24 12.02 1.75
CA LEU A 10 -5.15 12.01 0.78
C LEU A 10 -4.13 13.12 1.00
N CYS A 11 -4.44 14.06 1.86
CA CYS A 11 -3.53 15.16 2.15
C CYS A 11 -2.55 14.78 3.26
N ASP A 12 -1.80 13.71 3.01
CA ASP A 12 -0.84 13.19 3.99
C ASP A 12 0.25 12.46 3.22
N GLU A 13 1.49 12.83 3.46
CA GLU A 13 2.61 12.27 2.71
C GLU A 13 2.72 10.76 2.87
N THR A 14 2.59 10.26 4.08
CA THR A 14 2.72 8.82 4.33
C THR A 14 1.64 8.05 3.60
N ARG A 15 0.41 8.55 3.60
CA ARG A 15 -0.68 7.88 2.91
C ARG A 15 -0.47 7.87 1.41
N LEU A 16 0.03 8.97 0.85
CA LEU A 16 0.35 9.00 -0.56
C LEU A 16 1.47 8.03 -0.91
N ARG A 17 2.45 7.92 -0.04
CA ARG A 17 3.53 6.97 -0.25
C ARG A 17 3.02 5.53 -0.22
N LEU A 18 2.09 5.24 0.69
CA LEU A 18 1.49 3.91 0.74
C LEU A 18 0.72 3.58 -0.53
N LEU A 19 -0.06 4.53 -1.03
CA LEU A 19 -0.79 4.30 -2.27
C LEU A 19 0.18 4.09 -3.44
N ASN A 20 1.27 4.84 -3.45
CA ASN A 20 2.27 4.67 -4.48
C ASN A 20 2.87 3.26 -4.47
N LEU A 21 3.12 2.71 -3.27
CA LEU A 21 3.62 1.35 -3.17
C LEU A 21 2.59 0.34 -3.64
N LEU A 22 1.33 0.54 -3.28
CA LEU A 22 0.26 -0.38 -3.66
C LEU A 22 -0.03 -0.38 -5.15
N LEU A 23 0.44 0.63 -5.87
CA LEU A 23 0.36 0.60 -7.32
C LEU A 23 1.18 -0.54 -7.90
N GLN A 24 2.17 -1.02 -7.15
CA GLN A 24 3.00 -2.13 -7.60
C GLN A 24 2.35 -3.49 -7.36
N GLY A 25 1.27 -3.53 -6.59
CA GLY A 25 0.57 -4.77 -6.29
C GLY A 25 0.25 -4.87 -4.81
N PRO A 26 -0.46 -5.93 -4.41
CA PRO A 26 -0.80 -6.13 -3.00
C PRO A 26 0.45 -6.32 -2.15
N LEU A 27 0.38 -5.81 -0.92
CA LEU A 27 1.51 -5.87 0.01
C LEU A 27 1.01 -6.09 1.43
N CYS A 28 1.82 -6.71 2.26
CA CYS A 28 1.51 -6.76 3.69
C CYS A 28 2.20 -5.60 4.40
N VAL A 29 1.80 -5.37 5.65
CA VAL A 29 2.31 -4.24 6.41
C VAL A 29 3.83 -4.29 6.55
N CYS A 30 4.39 -5.48 6.68
CA CYS A 30 5.83 -5.60 6.88
C CYS A 30 6.63 -5.07 5.68
N HIS A 31 6.10 -5.24 4.47
CA HIS A 31 6.78 -4.73 3.29
C HIS A 31 6.76 -3.20 3.27
N MET A 32 5.61 -2.64 3.58
CA MET A 32 5.46 -1.19 3.58
C MET A 32 6.26 -0.55 4.71
N HIS A 33 6.24 -1.18 5.88
CA HIS A 33 7.02 -0.73 7.02
C HIS A 33 8.51 -0.70 6.68
N ALA A 34 8.99 -1.74 6.01
CA ALA A 34 10.41 -1.82 5.67
C ALA A 34 10.82 -0.73 4.70
N VAL A 35 9.94 -0.41 3.75
CA VAL A 35 10.25 0.62 2.77
C VAL A 35 10.19 2.01 3.35
N LEU A 36 9.12 2.31 4.09
CA LEU A 36 8.93 3.67 4.60
C LEU A 36 9.75 3.97 5.85
N GLY A 37 10.17 2.95 6.58
CA GLY A 37 10.91 3.17 7.82
C GLY A 37 10.06 3.65 8.97
N GLU A 38 8.74 3.58 8.84
CA GLU A 38 7.83 3.99 9.89
C GLU A 38 7.38 2.79 10.71
N PRO A 39 7.04 2.98 12.00
CA PRO A 39 6.58 1.85 12.82
C PRO A 39 5.35 1.19 12.23
N GLN A 40 5.26 -0.13 12.42
CA GLN A 40 4.12 -0.87 11.87
C GLN A 40 2.78 -0.35 12.38
N VAL A 41 2.73 0.05 13.64
CA VAL A 41 1.50 0.58 14.22
C VAL A 41 1.04 1.82 13.46
N LYS A 42 1.99 2.68 13.12
CA LYS A 42 1.68 3.90 12.39
C LYS A 42 1.20 3.59 10.98
N ILE A 43 1.88 2.65 10.32
CA ILE A 43 1.47 2.22 8.98
C ILE A 43 0.05 1.65 9.01
N SER A 44 -0.22 0.79 9.98
CA SER A 44 -1.56 0.18 10.11
C SER A 44 -2.63 1.24 10.32
N LYS A 45 -2.32 2.27 11.07
CA LYS A 45 -3.27 3.35 11.31
C LYS A 45 -3.60 4.10 10.03
N HIS A 46 -2.57 4.43 9.26
CA HIS A 46 -2.78 5.11 7.98
C HIS A 46 -3.59 4.24 7.03
N LEU A 47 -3.28 2.94 6.99
CA LEU A 47 -4.03 2.03 6.14
C LEU A 47 -5.49 1.93 6.58
N GLY A 48 -5.73 2.00 7.88
CA GLY A 48 -7.09 2.02 8.40
C GLY A 48 -7.88 3.22 7.93
N TYR A 49 -7.25 4.39 7.90
CA TYR A 49 -7.90 5.59 7.37
C TYR A 49 -8.24 5.43 5.90
N LEU A 50 -7.30 4.89 5.13
CA LEU A 50 -7.53 4.66 3.71
C LEU A 50 -8.64 3.66 3.48
N LYS A 51 -8.63 2.58 4.25
CA LYS A 51 -9.64 1.53 4.11
C LYS A 51 -11.03 2.05 4.45
N ALA A 52 -11.15 2.85 5.50
CA ALA A 52 -12.44 3.37 5.92
C ALA A 52 -13.10 4.21 4.83
N ARG A 53 -12.31 4.76 3.93
CA ARG A 53 -12.83 5.59 2.84
C ARG A 53 -12.89 4.84 1.52
N GLY A 54 -12.67 3.54 1.55
CA GLY A 54 -12.75 2.73 0.33
C GLY A 54 -11.60 2.92 -0.63
N LEU A 55 -10.48 3.45 -0.14
CA LEU A 55 -9.33 3.71 -1.00
C LEU A 55 -8.35 2.55 -1.06
N VAL A 56 -8.42 1.65 -0.09
CA VAL A 56 -7.67 0.39 -0.13
C VAL A 56 -8.55 -0.72 0.41
N THR A 57 -8.19 -1.95 0.10
CA THR A 57 -8.85 -3.13 0.65
C THR A 57 -7.87 -3.88 1.53
N ALA A 58 -8.40 -4.68 2.43
CA ALA A 58 -7.59 -5.50 3.31
C ALA A 58 -8.17 -6.91 3.32
N GLN A 59 -7.29 -7.89 3.26
CA GLN A 59 -7.70 -9.27 3.26
C GLN A 59 -6.74 -10.08 4.12
N ARG A 60 -7.29 -10.93 4.97
CA ARG A 60 -6.46 -11.77 5.81
C ARG A 60 -6.10 -13.05 5.08
N GLU A 61 -4.82 -13.37 5.07
CA GLU A 61 -4.32 -14.60 4.48
C GLU A 61 -3.49 -15.30 5.55
N GLY A 62 -4.13 -16.19 6.29
CA GLY A 62 -3.46 -16.82 7.42
C GLY A 62 -3.13 -15.79 8.48
N ASN A 63 -1.86 -15.63 8.78
CA ASN A 63 -1.41 -14.65 9.75
C ASN A 63 -1.06 -13.31 9.13
N TRP A 64 -1.25 -13.19 7.81
CA TRP A 64 -0.88 -11.99 7.08
C TRP A 64 -2.10 -11.12 6.83
N MET A 65 -1.94 -9.82 6.95
CA MET A 65 -2.96 -8.89 6.50
C MET A 65 -2.44 -8.24 5.24
N ILE A 66 -3.11 -8.52 4.13
CA ILE A 66 -2.69 -8.05 2.82
C ILE A 66 -3.54 -6.86 2.42
N TYR A 67 -2.87 -5.78 2.06
CA TYR A 67 -3.56 -4.58 1.59
C TYR A 67 -3.36 -4.41 0.10
N ALA A 68 -4.37 -3.88 -0.57
CA ALA A 68 -4.33 -3.70 -2.01
C ALA A 68 -5.23 -2.55 -2.41
N LEU A 69 -4.99 -2.04 -3.61
CA LEU A 69 -5.94 -1.10 -4.20
C LEU A 69 -7.19 -1.88 -4.61
N PRO A 70 -8.37 -1.25 -4.54
CA PRO A 70 -9.58 -1.93 -5.01
C PRO A 70 -9.46 -2.28 -6.48
N PRO A 71 -10.22 -3.27 -6.97
CA PRO A 71 -10.28 -3.53 -8.40
C PRO A 71 -10.66 -2.27 -9.16
N GLU A 72 -10.14 -2.12 -10.36
CA GLU A 72 -10.32 -0.87 -11.12
C GLU A 72 -11.75 -0.41 -11.20
N ARG A 73 -12.67 -1.33 -11.46
CA ARG A 73 -14.07 -0.96 -11.62
C ARG A 73 -14.74 -0.56 -10.31
N GLU A 74 -14.10 -0.84 -9.18
CA GLU A 74 -14.67 -0.50 -7.88
C GLU A 74 -14.02 0.73 -7.27
N ARG A 75 -13.07 1.34 -7.97
CA ARG A 75 -12.37 2.50 -7.43
C ARG A 75 -13.22 3.75 -7.49
N PRO A 76 -13.31 4.50 -6.38
CA PRO A 76 -13.99 5.80 -6.43
C PRO A 76 -13.29 6.73 -7.42
N PRO A 77 -14.04 7.64 -8.05
CA PRO A 77 -13.42 8.58 -9.00
C PRO A 77 -12.27 9.37 -8.41
N GLU A 78 -12.37 9.73 -7.13
CA GLU A 78 -11.31 10.49 -6.46
C GLU A 78 -10.03 9.67 -6.40
N LEU A 79 -10.16 8.37 -6.16
CA LEU A 79 -9.00 7.51 -6.12
C LEU A 79 -8.38 7.37 -7.50
N VAL A 80 -9.21 7.17 -8.52
CA VAL A 80 -8.72 7.05 -9.89
C VAL A 80 -7.89 8.28 -10.26
N ALA A 81 -8.42 9.47 -9.98
CA ALA A 81 -7.73 10.71 -10.28
C ALA A 81 -6.42 10.83 -9.50
N ASN A 82 -6.45 10.45 -8.23
CA ASN A 82 -5.27 10.53 -7.40
C ASN A 82 -4.18 9.56 -7.85
N LEU A 83 -4.57 8.36 -8.24
CA LEU A 83 -3.59 7.39 -8.71
C LEU A 83 -2.94 7.82 -10.01
N ALA A 84 -3.71 8.43 -10.90
CA ALA A 84 -3.14 8.98 -12.13
C ALA A 84 -2.13 10.07 -11.82
N CYS A 85 -2.46 10.92 -10.86
CA CYS A 85 -1.55 11.97 -10.42
C CYS A 85 -0.27 11.37 -9.82
N LEU A 86 -0.41 10.34 -9.01
CA LEU A 86 0.76 9.69 -8.41
C LEU A 86 1.65 9.06 -9.46
N LEU A 87 1.08 8.47 -10.50
CA LEU A 87 1.88 7.90 -11.58
C LEU A 87 2.72 8.96 -12.27
N ASP A 88 2.13 10.14 -12.49
CA ASP A 88 2.88 11.24 -13.09
C ASP A 88 3.97 11.75 -12.16
N CYS A 89 3.61 11.97 -10.90
CA CYS A 89 4.57 12.50 -9.91
C CYS A 89 5.69 11.52 -9.62
N ALA A 90 5.39 10.24 -9.64
CA ALA A 90 6.39 9.23 -9.29
C ALA A 90 7.58 9.24 -10.22
N ALA A 91 7.40 9.73 -11.43
CA ALA A 91 8.51 9.78 -12.38
C ALA A 91 9.52 10.85 -12.00
N GLU A 92 9.10 11.87 -11.27
CA GLU A 92 9.98 13.00 -10.94
C GLU A 92 10.22 13.19 -9.45
N ASN A 93 9.31 12.71 -8.62
CA ASN A 93 9.43 12.92 -7.18
C ASN A 93 10.43 11.94 -6.57
N ALA A 94 11.46 12.50 -5.93
CA ALA A 94 12.55 11.68 -5.40
C ALA A 94 12.09 10.68 -4.35
N VAL A 95 11.14 11.08 -3.51
CA VAL A 95 10.65 10.20 -2.45
C VAL A 95 9.93 8.99 -3.05
N PHE A 96 9.04 9.24 -4.01
CA PHE A 96 8.29 8.16 -4.64
C PHE A 96 9.21 7.22 -5.43
N LYS A 97 10.19 7.78 -6.12
CA LYS A 97 11.16 6.97 -6.85
C LYS A 97 11.97 6.11 -5.90
N HIS A 98 12.42 6.70 -4.81
CA HIS A 98 13.21 5.98 -3.82
C HIS A 98 12.40 4.85 -3.20
N ASP A 99 11.14 5.11 -2.86
CA ASP A 99 10.29 4.10 -2.27
C ASP A 99 10.08 2.92 -3.22
N ARG A 100 9.86 3.20 -4.50
CA ARG A 100 9.69 2.13 -5.48
C ARG A 100 10.95 1.31 -5.65
N ALA A 101 12.10 1.98 -5.68
CA ALA A 101 13.36 1.27 -5.82
C ALA A 101 13.61 0.38 -4.61
N LYS A 102 13.29 0.89 -3.43
CA LYS A 102 13.48 0.15 -2.21
C LYS A 102 12.54 -1.05 -2.14
N LEU A 103 11.30 -0.87 -2.58
CA LEU A 103 10.35 -1.97 -2.63
C LEU A 103 10.82 -3.06 -3.58
N ALA A 104 11.38 -2.68 -4.71
CA ALA A 104 11.85 -3.64 -5.70
C ALA A 104 12.95 -4.54 -5.13
N LYS A 105 13.66 -4.07 -4.11
CA LYS A 105 14.72 -4.86 -3.49
C LYS A 105 14.24 -5.68 -2.30
N GLN A 106 12.97 -5.54 -1.91
CA GLN A 106 12.44 -6.27 -0.77
C GLN A 106 12.27 -7.74 -1.09
N ASP A 107 12.55 -8.56 -0.10
CA ASP A 107 12.27 -9.98 -0.20
C ASP A 107 10.81 -10.18 0.19
N LEU A 108 9.97 -10.40 -0.78
CA LEU A 108 8.54 -10.58 -0.55
C LEU A 108 8.18 -12.02 -0.23
N SER A 109 9.16 -12.88 -0.11
CA SER A 109 8.89 -14.31 0.08
C SER A 109 8.25 -14.63 1.42
N CYS A 110 8.23 -13.68 2.35
CA CYS A 110 7.60 -13.91 3.64
C CYS A 110 6.09 -13.80 3.58
N SER A 111 5.54 -13.37 2.44
CA SER A 111 4.11 -13.18 2.29
C SER A 111 3.53 -14.26 1.39
N PRO A 112 2.31 -14.72 1.64
CA PRO A 112 1.69 -15.69 0.75
C PRO A 112 1.53 -15.19 -0.66
N LEU A 113 1.53 -13.88 -0.86
CA LEU A 113 1.44 -13.32 -2.19
C LEU A 113 2.65 -13.63 -3.04
N ALA A 114 3.83 -13.60 -2.43
CA ALA A 114 5.04 -13.87 -3.16
C ALA A 114 5.10 -15.28 -3.65
N ALA A 115 4.39 -16.14 -3.00
CA ALA A 115 4.40 -17.52 -3.39
C ALA A 115 3.67 -17.72 -4.68
N GLY A 116 2.65 -16.93 -4.94
CA GLY A 116 1.92 -17.10 -6.17
C GLY A 116 1.89 -18.53 -6.58
N SER A 117 2.54 -19.34 -5.90
CA SER A 117 2.66 -20.72 -6.25
C SER A 117 2.75 -21.48 -4.97
N SER A 118 3.30 -22.62 -5.03
CA SER A 118 3.27 -23.51 -3.91
C SER A 118 4.34 -23.27 -2.88
N ARG A 119 5.09 -22.24 -2.98
CA ARG A 119 6.13 -22.04 -2.04
C ARG A 119 5.60 -21.75 -0.66
N LYS A 120 6.17 -22.39 0.34
CA LYS A 120 5.78 -22.17 1.69
C LYS A 120 6.31 -20.88 2.22
N PRO A 121 5.54 -20.14 2.96
CA PRO A 121 6.05 -18.92 3.59
C PRO A 121 7.07 -19.29 4.62
N LYS A 122 8.08 -18.47 4.78
CA LYS A 122 9.06 -18.69 5.77
C LYS A 122 8.51 -18.36 7.12
N ALA A 123 9.07 -18.96 8.11
CA ALA A 123 8.62 -18.74 9.45
C ALA A 123 9.04 -17.40 9.98
N LYS A 124 9.28 -16.44 9.18
CA LYS A 124 9.60 -15.14 9.63
C LYS A 124 8.42 -14.38 10.01
N THR A 125 8.51 -13.55 10.99
CA THR A 125 7.43 -12.72 11.36
C THR A 125 7.33 -11.58 10.41
N CYS A 126 6.18 -11.39 9.89
CA CYS A 126 5.91 -10.33 8.97
C CYS A 126 4.60 -9.71 9.41
N ARG A 127 4.62 -8.88 10.42
CA ARG A 127 3.39 -8.37 10.99
C ARG A 127 3.24 -6.93 10.91
#